data_a14a4d8df872539775b32f72aeee430e
#
_entry.id   a14a4d8df872539775b32f72aeee430e
#
_cell.length_a   1.000
_cell.length_b   1.000
_cell.length_c   1.000
_cell.angle_alpha   90.00
_cell.angle_beta   90.00
_cell.angle_gamma   90.00
#
_symmetry.space_group_name_H-M   'P 1'
#
loop_
_entity.id
_entity.type
_entity.pdbx_description
1 polymer ?
#
loop_
_entity_poly.entity_id
_entity_poly.type
_entity_poly.pdbx_seq_one_letter_code
_entity_poly.pdbx_strand_id
1 'polypeptide(L)'
;MNRRHLLKGAAAGGAFAATEAIIGFPTVWAQNTKDVTLIHAGGSYAAIKEIGDQAAKDLGFKIVMQAITDDVQLNRSLTQPNTIDINNIDSTKMPYLVGKGVLQPIPVAKYKLWSETVPLFTKGAYPNGQMASNQGLSPLKSMFFETKDAKKLAGKPTEWLTVIPTIYNADTLGIRPDLVGGRDKVTSWKDLLDPKFKGKTALVDYAPVGVIDVAMALEARGDFKYVDKGNMTKAEIDKTIQIMIGLKKGGQFRSFWSTFDQSVNLMASGEVVIQSMWSPAVTAVRSRGIDCYYVPLKEGYRGWTVGLAPMAHLSGLKLDCAYEYMNWFNSGWQGGFIAKQGYYSAVPSTAKKFLTPEEWDYWYEGKPAAVDIKDPYGTLMEKKGTTRDGGGIWDRMGNIACWNTVMDEDRYLTRRWNEFVSS
;
A
#
# COMPACT_ATOMS: atom_id res chain seq x y z
N MET A 1 -27.14 -57.17 1.92
CA MET A 1 -27.44 -56.36 3.11
C MET A 1 -27.41 -54.88 2.70
N ASN A 2 -28.52 -54.19 2.92
CA ASN A 2 -28.86 -52.92 2.30
C ASN A 2 -28.19 -51.71 2.97
N ARG A 3 -27.63 -50.81 2.13
CA ARG A 3 -27.01 -49.52 2.48
C ARG A 3 -27.99 -48.42 2.91
N ARG A 4 -29.15 -48.73 3.53
CA ARG A 4 -30.24 -47.78 3.78
C ARG A 4 -30.53 -47.44 5.24
N HIS A 5 -29.66 -47.74 6.20
CA HIS A 5 -29.95 -47.54 7.64
C HIS A 5 -28.92 -46.71 8.42
N LEU A 6 -28.40 -45.60 7.84
CA LEU A 6 -27.48 -44.73 8.59
C LEU A 6 -27.87 -43.22 8.49
N LEU A 7 -29.16 -42.94 8.39
CA LEU A 7 -29.69 -41.58 8.38
C LEU A 7 -30.96 -41.47 9.28
N LYS A 8 -30.85 -41.81 10.55
CA LYS A 8 -31.85 -41.37 11.56
C LYS A 8 -31.19 -41.33 12.94
N GLY A 9 -30.92 -40.13 13.43
CA GLY A 9 -30.60 -39.91 14.85
C GLY A 9 -29.59 -38.83 15.09
N ALA A 10 -30.04 -37.57 15.15
CA ALA A 10 -29.60 -36.54 16.08
C ALA A 10 -30.30 -35.21 15.73
N ALA A 11 -31.52 -35.07 16.22
CA ALA A 11 -32.11 -33.72 16.41
C ALA A 11 -32.02 -33.39 17.89
N ALA A 12 -31.14 -32.51 18.30
CA ALA A 12 -31.24 -31.76 19.57
C ALA A 12 -30.27 -30.57 19.55
N GLY A 13 -30.82 -29.38 19.46
CA GLY A 13 -30.52 -28.18 20.23
C GLY A 13 -29.12 -27.59 20.21
N GLY A 14 -28.92 -26.52 19.45
CA GLY A 14 -27.81 -25.60 19.61
C GLY A 14 -27.95 -24.45 18.62
N ALA A 15 -28.23 -23.25 19.11
CA ALA A 15 -28.28 -22.05 18.31
C ALA A 15 -26.90 -21.80 17.68
N PHE A 16 -26.76 -22.10 16.40
CA PHE A 16 -25.61 -21.67 15.63
C PHE A 16 -25.93 -20.31 15.02
N ALA A 17 -25.17 -19.29 15.44
CA ALA A 17 -25.00 -18.08 14.66
C ALA A 17 -24.65 -18.49 13.23
N ALA A 18 -25.42 -18.01 12.26
CA ALA A 18 -25.19 -18.24 10.84
C ALA A 18 -23.85 -17.60 10.44
N THR A 19 -22.79 -18.41 10.42
CA THR A 19 -21.64 -18.12 9.57
C THR A 19 -22.10 -18.41 8.15
N GLU A 20 -22.47 -17.38 7.40
CA GLU A 20 -22.68 -17.50 5.98
C GLU A 20 -21.42 -18.14 5.38
N ALA A 21 -21.59 -19.30 4.80
CA ALA A 21 -20.53 -20.07 4.18
C ALA A 21 -19.78 -19.22 3.15
N ILE A 22 -18.47 -19.12 3.29
CA ILE A 22 -17.58 -18.61 2.26
C ILE A 22 -17.83 -19.45 1.00
N ILE A 23 -18.44 -18.83 0.00
CA ILE A 23 -18.90 -19.49 -1.21
C ILE A 23 -17.69 -19.97 -2.02
N GLY A 24 -17.56 -21.26 -2.19
CA GLY A 24 -16.92 -21.89 -3.32
C GLY A 24 -15.43 -22.26 -3.23
N PHE A 25 -15.06 -23.20 -2.37
CA PHE A 25 -13.74 -23.87 -2.42
C PHE A 25 -13.86 -25.40 -2.66
N PRO A 26 -14.28 -25.87 -3.83
CA PRO A 26 -14.52 -27.31 -4.01
C PRO A 26 -13.35 -28.14 -4.54
N THR A 27 -12.31 -27.55 -5.12
CA THR A 27 -11.36 -28.32 -5.93
C THR A 27 -10.08 -28.77 -5.20
N VAL A 28 -9.66 -28.07 -4.16
CA VAL A 28 -8.42 -28.37 -3.42
C VAL A 28 -8.66 -29.41 -2.31
N TRP A 29 -9.89 -29.57 -1.83
CA TRP A 29 -10.25 -30.44 -0.70
C TRP A 29 -10.08 -31.94 -0.94
N ALA A 30 -9.89 -32.37 -2.19
CA ALA A 30 -9.63 -33.77 -2.50
C ALA A 30 -8.18 -34.23 -2.25
N GLN A 31 -7.26 -33.27 -2.00
CA GLN A 31 -5.85 -33.54 -1.76
C GLN A 31 -5.47 -33.12 -0.34
N ASN A 32 -4.40 -33.74 0.21
CA ASN A 32 -3.94 -33.42 1.56
C ASN A 32 -3.23 -32.06 1.61
N THR A 33 -3.98 -30.96 1.79
CA THR A 33 -3.45 -29.59 1.86
C THR A 33 -2.76 -29.30 3.19
N LYS A 34 -2.98 -30.10 4.24
CA LYS A 34 -2.46 -29.87 5.61
C LYS A 34 -0.93 -29.80 5.67
N ASP A 35 -0.26 -30.51 4.75
CA ASP A 35 1.20 -30.54 4.69
C ASP A 35 1.79 -29.37 3.86
N VAL A 36 0.94 -28.55 3.23
CA VAL A 36 1.40 -27.41 2.46
C VAL A 36 1.79 -26.28 3.39
N THR A 37 2.96 -25.69 3.13
CA THR A 37 3.41 -24.44 3.76
C THR A 37 3.68 -23.42 2.66
N LEU A 38 3.08 -22.25 2.76
CA LEU A 38 3.39 -21.10 1.92
C LEU A 38 4.18 -20.06 2.70
N ILE A 39 5.25 -19.57 2.09
CA ILE A 39 6.08 -18.48 2.61
C ILE A 39 5.65 -17.18 1.94
N HIS A 40 5.03 -16.30 2.72
CA HIS A 40 4.63 -14.96 2.27
C HIS A 40 5.66 -13.93 2.75
N ALA A 41 6.36 -13.30 1.81
CA ALA A 41 7.31 -12.23 2.08
C ALA A 41 6.73 -10.87 1.66
N GLY A 42 6.93 -9.85 2.50
CA GLY A 42 6.46 -8.49 2.24
C GLY A 42 6.91 -7.50 3.29
N GLY A 43 6.51 -6.24 3.14
CA GLY A 43 6.71 -5.20 4.15
C GLY A 43 5.93 -5.49 5.44
N SER A 44 6.39 -4.91 6.55
CA SER A 44 5.80 -5.12 7.89
C SER A 44 4.31 -4.72 7.99
N TYR A 45 3.84 -3.86 7.11
CA TYR A 45 2.43 -3.45 7.03
C TYR A 45 1.51 -4.48 6.34
N ALA A 46 2.09 -5.48 5.66
CA ALA A 46 1.35 -6.46 4.88
C ALA A 46 1.65 -7.91 5.31
N ALA A 47 2.92 -8.23 5.61
CA ALA A 47 3.33 -9.56 6.08
C ALA A 47 3.20 -9.66 7.62
N ILE A 48 1.97 -9.46 8.13
CA ILE A 48 1.63 -9.44 9.56
C ILE A 48 1.29 -10.85 10.02
N LYS A 49 1.86 -11.26 11.16
CA LYS A 49 1.69 -12.63 11.70
C LYS A 49 0.24 -13.02 11.88
N GLU A 50 -0.59 -12.13 12.43
CA GLU A 50 -2.01 -12.37 12.70
C GLU A 50 -2.80 -12.64 11.41
N ILE A 51 -2.41 -12.03 10.28
CA ILE A 51 -3.01 -12.32 8.97
C ILE A 51 -2.66 -13.74 8.54
N GLY A 52 -1.42 -14.18 8.73
CA GLY A 52 -0.99 -15.54 8.43
C GLY A 52 -1.67 -16.60 9.30
N ASP A 53 -1.80 -16.33 10.59
CA ASP A 53 -2.46 -17.20 11.55
C ASP A 53 -3.95 -17.38 11.22
N GLN A 54 -4.65 -16.28 10.90
CA GLN A 54 -6.06 -16.34 10.50
C GLN A 54 -6.24 -17.06 9.17
N ALA A 55 -5.38 -16.77 8.18
CA ALA A 55 -5.40 -17.46 6.89
C ALA A 55 -5.19 -19.00 7.07
N ALA A 56 -4.21 -19.38 7.88
CA ALA A 56 -3.94 -20.79 8.15
C ALA A 56 -5.12 -21.50 8.82
N LYS A 57 -5.80 -20.81 9.75
CA LYS A 57 -7.01 -21.30 10.39
C LYS A 57 -8.16 -21.53 9.41
N ASP A 58 -8.38 -20.56 8.51
CA ASP A 58 -9.51 -20.57 7.59
C ASP A 58 -9.28 -21.55 6.41
N LEU A 59 -8.02 -21.67 5.96
CA LEU A 59 -7.66 -22.45 4.77
C LEU A 59 -7.17 -23.87 5.08
N GLY A 60 -6.78 -24.16 6.33
CA GLY A 60 -6.36 -25.48 6.76
C GLY A 60 -4.94 -25.88 6.33
N PHE A 61 -4.09 -24.94 5.89
CA PHE A 61 -2.67 -25.14 5.60
C PHE A 61 -1.82 -23.99 6.16
N LYS A 62 -0.52 -24.21 6.27
CA LYS A 62 0.37 -23.28 6.97
C LYS A 62 0.75 -22.06 6.10
N ILE A 63 0.66 -20.86 6.67
CA ILE A 63 1.19 -19.62 6.11
C ILE A 63 2.29 -19.10 7.03
N VAL A 64 3.49 -18.87 6.48
CA VAL A 64 4.63 -18.29 7.20
C VAL A 64 4.82 -16.87 6.70
N MET A 65 4.50 -15.91 7.55
CA MET A 65 4.70 -14.48 7.27
C MET A 65 6.15 -14.08 7.52
N GLN A 66 6.77 -13.43 6.55
CA GLN A 66 8.13 -12.89 6.64
C GLN A 66 8.11 -11.40 6.34
N ALA A 67 8.07 -10.60 7.39
CA ALA A 67 8.23 -9.15 7.29
C ALA A 67 9.71 -8.83 7.03
N ILE A 68 10.01 -8.28 5.86
CA ILE A 68 11.36 -7.93 5.42
C ILE A 68 11.36 -6.55 4.76
N THR A 69 12.52 -5.89 4.76
CA THR A 69 12.66 -4.58 4.12
C THR A 69 12.57 -4.69 2.59
N ASP A 70 12.25 -3.60 1.94
CA ASP A 70 12.05 -3.54 0.50
C ASP A 70 13.26 -4.00 -0.30
N ASP A 71 14.47 -3.60 0.11
CA ASP A 71 15.72 -4.00 -0.55
C ASP A 71 16.01 -5.49 -0.37
N VAL A 72 15.80 -6.02 0.84
CA VAL A 72 15.95 -7.46 1.12
C VAL A 72 14.93 -8.26 0.30
N GLN A 73 13.69 -7.79 0.22
CA GLN A 73 12.63 -8.43 -0.56
C GLN A 73 12.98 -8.49 -2.04
N LEU A 74 13.39 -7.34 -2.63
CA LEU A 74 13.76 -7.27 -4.04
C LEU A 74 14.97 -8.15 -4.36
N ASN A 75 16.04 -8.02 -3.57
CA ASN A 75 17.27 -8.82 -3.76
C ASN A 75 16.98 -10.32 -3.67
N ARG A 76 16.22 -10.73 -2.65
CA ARG A 76 15.87 -12.14 -2.43
C ARG A 76 14.96 -12.67 -3.54
N SER A 77 14.00 -11.86 -4.04
CA SER A 77 13.15 -12.23 -5.17
C SER A 77 13.95 -12.48 -6.45
N LEU A 78 15.07 -11.78 -6.65
CA LEU A 78 15.91 -11.92 -7.83
C LEU A 78 16.98 -13.02 -7.69
N THR A 79 17.55 -13.19 -6.49
CA THR A 79 18.72 -14.07 -6.28
C THR A 79 18.36 -15.41 -5.65
N GLN A 80 17.26 -15.49 -4.90
CA GLN A 80 16.78 -16.67 -4.16
C GLN A 80 15.25 -16.84 -4.30
N PRO A 81 14.68 -16.79 -5.53
CA PRO A 81 13.24 -16.73 -5.74
C PRO A 81 12.49 -17.92 -5.12
N ASN A 82 13.10 -19.10 -5.04
CA ASN A 82 12.49 -20.31 -4.50
C ASN A 82 12.35 -20.30 -2.96
N THR A 83 12.83 -19.27 -2.28
CA THR A 83 12.68 -19.10 -0.82
C THR A 83 11.46 -18.27 -0.44
N ILE A 84 10.71 -17.76 -1.41
CA ILE A 84 9.46 -17.03 -1.28
C ILE A 84 8.42 -17.73 -2.13
N ASP A 85 7.23 -17.99 -1.61
CA ASP A 85 6.11 -18.56 -2.39
C ASP A 85 5.16 -17.47 -2.87
N ILE A 86 4.76 -16.59 -1.96
CA ILE A 86 3.93 -15.42 -2.23
C ILE A 86 4.74 -14.17 -1.93
N ASN A 87 4.89 -13.34 -2.95
CA ASN A 87 5.59 -12.06 -2.83
C ASN A 87 4.58 -10.92 -2.78
N ASN A 88 4.59 -10.14 -1.70
CA ASN A 88 3.76 -8.95 -1.58
C ASN A 88 4.50 -7.76 -2.20
N ILE A 89 4.19 -7.46 -3.45
CA ILE A 89 4.96 -6.55 -4.29
C ILE A 89 4.36 -5.14 -4.24
N ASP A 90 5.13 -4.18 -3.75
CA ASP A 90 4.88 -2.77 -4.02
C ASP A 90 5.13 -2.47 -5.51
N SER A 91 4.30 -1.59 -6.09
CA SER A 91 4.39 -1.25 -7.52
C SER A 91 5.77 -0.77 -7.96
N THR A 92 6.54 -0.13 -7.07
CA THR A 92 7.92 0.30 -7.36
C THR A 92 8.88 -0.85 -7.68
N LYS A 93 8.59 -2.06 -7.20
CA LYS A 93 9.45 -3.23 -7.45
C LYS A 93 9.12 -3.95 -8.75
N MET A 94 7.91 -3.73 -9.29
CA MET A 94 7.44 -4.44 -10.48
C MET A 94 8.39 -4.31 -11.69
N PRO A 95 8.90 -3.13 -12.04
CA PRO A 95 9.84 -2.99 -13.17
C PRO A 95 11.11 -3.81 -13.06
N TYR A 96 11.61 -4.06 -11.84
CA TYR A 96 12.80 -4.89 -11.62
C TYR A 96 12.52 -6.39 -11.79
N LEU A 97 11.29 -6.85 -11.54
CA LEU A 97 10.93 -8.27 -11.56
C LEU A 97 10.40 -8.73 -12.91
N VAL A 98 9.81 -7.81 -13.67
CA VAL A 98 9.28 -8.12 -15.03
C VAL A 98 10.38 -8.58 -15.95
N GLY A 99 10.13 -9.65 -16.69
CA GLY A 99 11.07 -10.24 -17.64
C GLY A 99 12.24 -11.02 -17.01
N LYS A 100 12.25 -11.17 -15.67
CA LYS A 100 13.29 -11.94 -14.96
C LYS A 100 12.93 -13.40 -14.76
N GLY A 101 11.72 -13.83 -15.14
CA GLY A 101 11.26 -15.20 -14.99
C GLY A 101 11.02 -15.64 -13.54
N VAL A 102 10.92 -14.68 -12.61
CA VAL A 102 10.73 -14.96 -11.16
C VAL A 102 9.28 -14.90 -10.72
N LEU A 103 8.41 -14.27 -11.51
CA LEU A 103 6.97 -14.15 -11.25
C LEU A 103 6.18 -15.09 -12.12
N GLN A 104 5.11 -15.65 -11.56
CA GLN A 104 4.13 -16.41 -12.31
C GLN A 104 2.95 -15.52 -12.69
N PRO A 105 2.61 -15.40 -13.99
CA PRO A 105 1.41 -14.65 -14.41
C PRO A 105 0.16 -15.32 -13.86
N ILE A 106 -0.76 -14.51 -13.36
CA ILE A 106 -2.01 -14.97 -12.77
C ILE A 106 -3.12 -14.83 -13.82
N PRO A 107 -3.77 -15.92 -14.27
CA PRO A 107 -4.97 -15.79 -15.08
C PRO A 107 -6.05 -14.99 -14.34
N VAL A 108 -6.63 -13.97 -14.95
CA VAL A 108 -7.72 -13.18 -14.33
C VAL A 108 -8.83 -14.09 -13.79
N ALA A 109 -9.16 -15.17 -14.53
CA ALA A 109 -10.16 -16.15 -14.10
C ALA A 109 -9.84 -16.89 -12.79
N LYS A 110 -8.58 -16.88 -12.32
CA LYS A 110 -8.18 -17.45 -11.02
C LYS A 110 -8.40 -16.49 -9.86
N TYR A 111 -8.68 -15.23 -10.13
CA TYR A 111 -9.02 -14.25 -9.10
C TYR A 111 -10.54 -14.07 -9.01
N LYS A 112 -11.15 -14.70 -8.03
CA LYS A 112 -12.62 -14.82 -7.84
C LYS A 112 -13.30 -13.47 -7.57
N LEU A 113 -12.57 -12.50 -6.99
CA LEU A 113 -13.08 -11.17 -6.61
C LEU A 113 -12.77 -10.08 -7.64
N TRP A 114 -12.39 -10.46 -8.86
CA TRP A 114 -12.04 -9.48 -9.90
C TRP A 114 -13.15 -8.46 -10.17
N SER A 115 -14.39 -8.90 -10.24
CA SER A 115 -15.56 -8.04 -10.47
C SER A 115 -15.88 -7.08 -9.31
N GLU A 116 -15.44 -7.40 -8.09
CA GLU A 116 -15.64 -6.59 -6.89
C GLU A 116 -14.43 -5.67 -6.62
N THR A 117 -13.32 -5.90 -7.31
CA THR A 117 -12.11 -5.08 -7.19
C THR A 117 -12.38 -3.66 -7.70
N VAL A 118 -11.93 -2.66 -6.95
CA VAL A 118 -12.16 -1.25 -7.31
C VAL A 118 -11.70 -0.93 -8.73
N PRO A 119 -12.43 -0.08 -9.48
CA PRO A 119 -12.13 0.23 -10.88
C PRO A 119 -10.73 0.80 -11.11
N LEU A 120 -10.10 1.33 -10.09
CA LEU A 120 -8.72 1.80 -10.12
C LEU A 120 -7.75 0.73 -10.67
N PHE A 121 -7.92 -0.54 -10.29
CA PHE A 121 -7.06 -1.65 -10.72
C PHE A 121 -7.54 -2.31 -12.01
N THR A 122 -8.85 -2.31 -12.24
CA THR A 122 -9.43 -3.04 -13.37
C THR A 122 -9.59 -2.18 -14.63
N LYS A 123 -9.72 -0.86 -14.46
CA LYS A 123 -10.00 0.11 -15.53
C LYS A 123 -9.10 1.35 -15.51
N GLY A 124 -8.26 1.52 -14.48
CA GLY A 124 -7.46 2.74 -14.28
C GLY A 124 -8.29 3.98 -13.97
N ALA A 125 -9.48 3.81 -13.41
CA ALA A 125 -10.42 4.88 -13.12
C ALA A 125 -10.96 4.77 -11.67
N TYR A 126 -11.42 5.88 -11.14
CA TYR A 126 -12.14 5.92 -9.87
C TYR A 126 -13.63 5.53 -10.08
N PRO A 127 -14.40 5.22 -8.99
CA PRO A 127 -15.81 4.83 -9.12
C PRO A 127 -16.69 5.90 -9.78
N ASN A 128 -16.33 7.17 -9.71
CA ASN A 128 -17.02 8.27 -10.38
C ASN A 128 -16.71 8.37 -11.90
N GLY A 129 -15.87 7.48 -12.44
CA GLY A 129 -15.46 7.46 -13.84
C GLY A 129 -14.25 8.36 -14.17
N GLN A 130 -13.77 9.16 -13.22
CA GLN A 130 -12.55 9.95 -13.42
C GLN A 130 -11.35 9.02 -13.61
N MET A 131 -10.54 9.27 -14.64
CA MET A 131 -9.31 8.51 -14.86
C MET A 131 -8.26 8.85 -13.79
N ALA A 132 -7.56 7.83 -13.32
CA ALA A 132 -6.42 8.01 -12.42
C ALA A 132 -5.28 8.77 -13.11
N SER A 133 -4.49 9.49 -12.33
CA SER A 133 -3.30 10.19 -12.84
C SER A 133 -2.41 9.23 -13.63
N ASN A 134 -1.95 9.68 -14.79
CA ASN A 134 -1.04 8.92 -15.66
C ASN A 134 0.45 9.16 -15.32
N GLN A 135 0.75 9.99 -14.31
CA GLN A 135 2.12 10.24 -13.86
C GLN A 135 2.62 9.11 -12.96
N GLY A 136 3.85 8.68 -13.21
CA GLY A 136 4.44 7.51 -12.56
C GLY A 136 3.80 6.18 -13.01
N LEU A 137 3.93 5.16 -12.18
CA LEU A 137 3.42 3.83 -12.45
C LEU A 137 2.00 3.67 -11.89
N SER A 138 1.02 4.25 -12.58
CA SER A 138 -0.39 4.10 -12.20
C SER A 138 -0.78 2.62 -12.13
N PRO A 139 -1.80 2.24 -11.31
CA PRO A 139 -2.15 0.83 -11.11
C PRO A 139 -2.34 0.06 -12.42
N LEU A 140 -3.04 0.63 -13.39
CA LEU A 140 -3.28 -0.04 -14.67
C LEU A 140 -2.01 -0.33 -15.45
N LYS A 141 -0.99 0.56 -15.36
CA LYS A 141 0.31 0.37 -16.04
C LYS A 141 1.10 -0.84 -15.51
N SER A 142 0.90 -1.21 -14.23
CA SER A 142 1.62 -2.30 -13.58
C SER A 142 0.81 -3.58 -13.41
N MET A 143 -0.51 -3.53 -13.63
CA MET A 143 -1.42 -4.61 -13.26
C MET A 143 -1.40 -5.82 -14.19
N PHE A 144 -0.99 -5.66 -15.44
CA PHE A 144 -1.12 -6.71 -16.44
C PHE A 144 0.18 -7.00 -17.18
N PHE A 145 0.46 -8.28 -17.42
CA PHE A 145 1.42 -8.71 -18.43
C PHE A 145 0.80 -8.69 -19.82
N GLU A 146 1.61 -8.45 -20.88
CA GLU A 146 1.16 -8.56 -22.25
C GLU A 146 0.69 -9.98 -22.60
N THR A 147 1.46 -10.96 -22.15
CA THR A 147 1.24 -12.39 -22.40
C THR A 147 1.66 -13.21 -21.17
N LYS A 148 1.33 -14.49 -21.21
CA LYS A 148 1.64 -15.45 -20.14
C LYS A 148 3.16 -15.71 -19.95
N ASP A 149 4.03 -15.21 -20.82
CA ASP A 149 5.47 -15.34 -20.67
C ASP A 149 6.08 -14.32 -19.67
N ALA A 150 5.26 -13.40 -19.13
CA ALA A 150 5.60 -12.42 -18.11
C ALA A 150 6.80 -11.50 -18.45
N LYS A 151 7.08 -11.28 -19.74
CA LYS A 151 8.25 -10.50 -20.18
C LYS A 151 8.04 -9.00 -20.17
N LYS A 152 6.79 -8.55 -20.36
CA LYS A 152 6.46 -7.13 -20.49
C LYS A 152 5.13 -6.79 -19.84
N LEU A 153 5.04 -5.56 -19.31
CA LEU A 153 3.79 -4.96 -18.85
C LEU A 153 2.96 -4.49 -20.05
N ALA A 154 1.66 -4.73 -19.98
CA ALA A 154 0.74 -4.36 -21.05
C ALA A 154 0.28 -2.90 -20.99
N GLY A 155 0.24 -2.29 -19.82
CA GLY A 155 -0.33 -0.96 -19.59
C GLY A 155 -1.84 -0.85 -19.86
N LYS A 156 -2.49 -1.96 -20.12
CA LYS A 156 -3.94 -2.11 -20.41
C LYS A 156 -4.43 -3.50 -19.97
N PRO A 157 -5.74 -3.70 -19.77
CA PRO A 157 -6.27 -5.01 -19.39
C PRO A 157 -5.91 -6.10 -20.39
N THR A 158 -5.49 -7.25 -19.85
CA THR A 158 -5.28 -8.53 -20.56
C THR A 158 -5.84 -9.66 -19.70
N GLU A 159 -5.61 -10.91 -20.13
CA GLU A 159 -5.98 -12.10 -19.32
C GLU A 159 -4.96 -12.45 -18.23
N TRP A 160 -3.84 -11.70 -18.10
CA TRP A 160 -2.70 -12.05 -17.25
C TRP A 160 -2.36 -10.94 -16.26
N LEU A 161 -2.71 -11.13 -14.99
CA LEU A 161 -2.33 -10.21 -13.92
C LEU A 161 -0.87 -10.42 -13.52
N THR A 162 -0.24 -9.33 -13.13
CA THR A 162 1.08 -9.33 -12.46
C THR A 162 0.97 -9.68 -10.99
N VAL A 163 -0.08 -9.17 -10.35
CA VAL A 163 -0.42 -9.35 -8.94
C VAL A 163 -1.94 -9.40 -8.76
N ILE A 164 -2.40 -10.03 -7.69
CA ILE A 164 -3.73 -9.74 -7.14
C ILE A 164 -3.59 -8.48 -6.28
N PRO A 165 -4.24 -7.35 -6.63
CA PRO A 165 -4.14 -6.11 -5.88
C PRO A 165 -4.72 -6.29 -4.48
N THR A 166 -4.09 -5.73 -3.45
CA THR A 166 -4.51 -5.94 -2.06
C THR A 166 -4.68 -4.64 -1.29
N ILE A 167 -3.61 -3.85 -1.20
CA ILE A 167 -3.54 -2.65 -0.38
C ILE A 167 -3.14 -1.46 -1.25
N TYR A 168 -3.74 -0.31 -0.99
CA TYR A 168 -3.35 0.95 -1.62
C TYR A 168 -3.60 2.12 -0.67
N ASN A 169 -2.90 3.21 -0.89
CA ASN A 169 -3.07 4.42 -0.10
C ASN A 169 -2.48 5.63 -0.82
N ALA A 170 -2.62 6.78 -0.16
CA ALA A 170 -2.10 8.07 -0.58
C ALA A 170 -1.19 8.62 0.50
N ASP A 171 -0.11 9.29 0.10
CA ASP A 171 0.85 9.94 0.98
C ASP A 171 0.97 11.44 0.65
N THR A 172 1.28 12.24 1.67
CA THR A 172 1.37 13.70 1.58
C THR A 172 2.31 14.25 2.67
N LEU A 173 2.19 15.56 2.94
CA LEU A 173 2.87 16.19 4.07
C LEU A 173 2.11 15.92 5.38
N GLY A 174 2.83 15.51 6.41
CA GLY A 174 2.41 15.60 7.79
C GLY A 174 2.92 16.89 8.41
N ILE A 175 2.12 17.51 9.27
CA ILE A 175 2.50 18.75 9.98
C ILE A 175 2.17 18.68 11.47
N ARG A 176 2.84 19.54 12.24
CA ARG A 176 2.53 19.86 13.63
C ARG A 176 1.73 21.17 13.68
N PRO A 177 0.39 21.13 13.70
CA PRO A 177 -0.43 22.35 13.68
C PRO A 177 -0.09 23.33 14.78
N ASP A 178 0.20 22.83 15.97
CA ASP A 178 0.61 23.61 17.14
C ASP A 178 1.94 24.37 16.96
N LEU A 179 2.82 23.88 16.07
CA LEU A 179 4.15 24.49 15.82
C LEU A 179 4.21 25.30 14.51
N VAL A 180 3.32 25.01 13.56
CA VAL A 180 3.25 25.79 12.28
C VAL A 180 2.24 26.94 12.34
N GLY A 181 1.43 27.02 13.42
CA GLY A 181 0.46 28.09 13.64
C GLY A 181 -0.97 27.80 13.14
N GLY A 182 -1.29 26.50 12.89
CA GLY A 182 -2.62 26.04 12.50
C GLY A 182 -2.62 25.11 11.30
N ARG A 183 -3.72 24.35 11.12
CA ARG A 183 -3.89 23.39 10.02
C ARG A 183 -3.98 24.06 8.63
N ASP A 184 -4.39 25.33 8.59
CA ASP A 184 -4.54 26.14 7.38
C ASP A 184 -3.23 26.76 6.88
N LYS A 185 -2.14 26.63 7.61
CA LYS A 185 -0.86 27.28 7.31
C LYS A 185 0.00 26.53 6.29
N VAL A 186 -0.33 25.25 6.05
CA VAL A 186 0.30 24.41 5.04
C VAL A 186 -0.80 23.87 4.13
N THR A 187 -0.75 24.19 2.85
CA THR A 187 -1.81 23.86 1.89
C THR A 187 -1.28 23.39 0.54
N SER A 188 0.04 23.39 0.37
CA SER A 188 0.72 23.06 -0.88
C SER A 188 2.03 22.34 -0.61
N TRP A 189 2.44 21.46 -1.52
CA TRP A 189 3.75 20.81 -1.45
C TRP A 189 4.92 21.79 -1.36
N LYS A 190 4.80 22.99 -1.96
CA LYS A 190 5.84 24.02 -1.87
C LYS A 190 6.17 24.43 -0.43
N ASP A 191 5.24 24.28 0.50
CA ASP A 191 5.40 24.69 1.89
C ASP A 191 6.50 23.88 2.60
N LEU A 192 6.81 22.66 2.12
CA LEU A 192 7.98 21.88 2.55
C LEU A 192 9.31 22.62 2.33
N LEU A 193 9.36 23.48 1.31
CA LEU A 193 10.56 24.23 0.90
C LEU A 193 10.48 25.73 1.26
N ASP A 194 9.44 26.14 2.02
CA ASP A 194 9.28 27.53 2.45
C ASP A 194 10.38 27.91 3.45
N PRO A 195 11.13 29.02 3.20
CA PRO A 195 12.20 29.48 4.09
C PRO A 195 11.78 29.73 5.55
N LYS A 196 10.49 30.01 5.80
CA LYS A 196 9.97 30.18 7.18
C LYS A 196 10.10 28.93 8.03
N PHE A 197 10.19 27.74 7.40
CA PHE A 197 10.37 26.44 8.06
C PHE A 197 11.80 25.92 7.96
N LYS A 198 12.76 26.79 7.60
CA LYS A 198 14.17 26.42 7.47
C LYS A 198 14.69 25.74 8.76
N GLY A 199 15.35 24.59 8.59
CA GLY A 199 15.88 23.75 9.69
C GLY A 199 14.81 23.00 10.46
N LYS A 200 13.55 22.94 9.97
CA LYS A 200 12.42 22.28 10.64
C LYS A 200 11.64 21.34 9.71
N THR A 201 12.19 21.03 8.54
CA THR A 201 11.55 20.11 7.56
C THR A 201 12.35 18.83 7.39
N ALA A 202 11.70 17.73 7.00
CA ALA A 202 12.35 16.48 6.68
C ALA A 202 11.74 15.81 5.43
N LEU A 203 12.53 14.95 4.81
CA LEU A 203 12.15 14.16 3.63
C LEU A 203 12.39 12.67 3.89
N VAL A 204 11.63 11.83 3.20
CA VAL A 204 11.94 10.40 3.12
C VAL A 204 13.23 10.18 2.32
N ASP A 205 14.17 9.45 2.91
CA ASP A 205 15.42 9.03 2.27
C ASP A 205 15.24 7.67 1.58
N TYR A 206 14.48 7.70 0.51
CA TYR A 206 14.32 6.60 -0.44
C TYR A 206 14.14 7.22 -1.83
N ALA A 207 15.19 7.18 -2.65
CA ALA A 207 15.27 7.92 -3.90
C ALA A 207 14.04 7.83 -4.81
N PRO A 208 13.46 6.63 -5.10
CA PRO A 208 12.29 6.50 -5.98
C PRO A 208 11.03 7.20 -5.46
N VAL A 209 10.94 7.40 -4.16
CA VAL A 209 9.78 8.03 -3.49
C VAL A 209 10.09 9.49 -3.17
N GLY A 210 11.21 9.76 -2.53
CA GLY A 210 11.61 11.11 -2.11
C GLY A 210 11.73 12.08 -3.27
N VAL A 211 12.19 11.63 -4.44
CA VAL A 211 12.29 12.49 -5.63
C VAL A 211 10.92 12.92 -6.15
N ILE A 212 9.89 12.09 -6.03
CA ILE A 212 8.52 12.46 -6.43
C ILE A 212 7.98 13.56 -5.49
N ASP A 213 8.17 13.41 -4.17
CA ASP A 213 7.78 14.43 -3.19
C ASP A 213 8.48 15.76 -3.46
N VAL A 214 9.79 15.71 -3.77
CA VAL A 214 10.57 16.87 -4.20
C VAL A 214 10.04 17.49 -5.49
N ALA A 215 9.74 16.68 -6.50
CA ALA A 215 9.21 17.17 -7.77
C ALA A 215 7.86 17.86 -7.60
N MET A 216 6.98 17.31 -6.76
CA MET A 216 5.71 17.94 -6.42
C MET A 216 5.92 19.29 -5.73
N ALA A 217 6.90 19.38 -4.82
CA ALA A 217 7.22 20.63 -4.12
C ALA A 217 7.84 21.69 -5.05
N LEU A 218 8.77 21.31 -5.92
CA LEU A 218 9.40 22.22 -6.88
C LEU A 218 8.43 22.70 -7.96
N GLU A 219 7.57 21.83 -8.47
CA GLU A 219 6.53 22.20 -9.43
C GLU A 219 5.50 23.15 -8.79
N ALA A 220 5.06 22.88 -7.55
CA ALA A 220 4.16 23.73 -6.79
C ALA A 220 4.77 25.11 -6.46
N ARG A 221 6.09 25.18 -6.29
CA ARG A 221 6.82 26.45 -6.08
C ARG A 221 7.06 27.21 -7.39
N GLY A 222 6.94 26.55 -8.53
CA GLY A 222 7.16 27.15 -9.86
C GLY A 222 8.62 27.12 -10.34
N ASP A 223 9.49 26.34 -9.71
CA ASP A 223 10.89 26.21 -10.12
C ASP A 223 11.06 25.45 -11.41
N PHE A 224 10.21 24.44 -11.62
CA PHE A 224 10.31 23.55 -12.75
C PHE A 224 8.98 22.84 -13.02
N LYS A 225 8.70 22.53 -14.29
CA LYS A 225 7.55 21.72 -14.69
C LYS A 225 8.05 20.40 -15.30
N TYR A 226 7.59 19.31 -14.75
CA TYR A 226 7.96 17.95 -15.20
C TYR A 226 6.97 17.45 -16.26
N VAL A 227 7.49 16.70 -17.22
CA VAL A 227 6.65 15.95 -18.17
C VAL A 227 5.98 14.78 -17.43
N ASP A 228 6.76 13.99 -16.71
CA ASP A 228 6.29 12.97 -15.78
C ASP A 228 7.19 13.00 -14.53
N LYS A 229 6.61 13.39 -13.38
CA LYS A 229 7.32 13.41 -12.09
C LYS A 229 7.79 12.02 -11.66
N GLY A 230 7.14 10.98 -12.15
CA GLY A 230 7.51 9.59 -11.89
C GLY A 230 8.48 8.98 -12.89
N ASN A 231 8.79 9.67 -14.01
CA ASN A 231 9.76 9.18 -15.01
C ASN A 231 10.58 10.33 -15.61
N MET A 232 11.46 10.89 -14.80
CA MET A 232 12.28 12.04 -15.16
C MET A 232 13.43 11.65 -16.11
N THR A 233 13.74 12.54 -17.04
CA THR A 233 14.99 12.49 -17.82
C THR A 233 16.19 12.82 -16.93
N LYS A 234 17.41 12.44 -17.36
CA LYS A 234 18.65 12.82 -16.65
C LYS A 234 18.77 14.32 -16.41
N ALA A 235 18.37 15.12 -17.40
CA ALA A 235 18.42 16.59 -17.30
C ALA A 235 17.46 17.11 -16.23
N GLU A 236 16.24 16.53 -16.12
CA GLU A 236 15.28 16.87 -15.07
C GLU A 236 15.80 16.45 -13.70
N ILE A 237 16.39 15.24 -13.60
CA ILE A 237 17.02 14.74 -12.35
C ILE A 237 18.14 15.70 -11.92
N ASP A 238 19.06 16.07 -12.84
CA ASP A 238 20.17 16.95 -12.52
C ASP A 238 19.71 18.31 -12.00
N LYS A 239 18.74 18.93 -12.67
CA LYS A 239 18.17 20.21 -12.26
C LYS A 239 17.51 20.11 -10.89
N THR A 240 16.69 19.06 -10.68
CA THR A 240 16.03 18.78 -9.41
C THR A 240 17.04 18.65 -8.27
N ILE A 241 18.04 17.78 -8.44
CA ILE A 241 19.04 17.52 -7.42
C ILE A 241 19.92 18.75 -7.16
N GLN A 242 20.28 19.52 -8.19
CA GLN A 242 21.06 20.76 -8.02
C GLN A 242 20.30 21.78 -7.14
N ILE A 243 19.00 21.97 -7.36
CA ILE A 243 18.17 22.85 -6.53
C ILE A 243 18.14 22.34 -5.09
N MET A 244 17.95 21.02 -4.90
CA MET A 244 17.86 20.39 -3.58
C MET A 244 19.18 20.48 -2.79
N ILE A 245 20.32 20.32 -3.46
CA ILE A 245 21.64 20.52 -2.84
C ILE A 245 21.78 21.97 -2.36
N GLY A 246 21.33 22.94 -3.15
CA GLY A 246 21.32 24.35 -2.76
C GLY A 246 20.47 24.60 -1.51
N LEU A 247 19.26 24.06 -1.47
CA LEU A 247 18.36 24.17 -0.33
C LEU A 247 18.95 23.49 0.93
N LYS A 248 19.55 22.32 0.80
CA LYS A 248 20.19 21.62 1.91
C LYS A 248 21.37 22.40 2.46
N LYS A 249 22.29 22.85 1.61
CA LYS A 249 23.43 23.73 2.02
C LYS A 249 22.93 25.04 2.64
N GLY A 250 21.76 25.53 2.20
CA GLY A 250 21.07 26.64 2.81
C GLY A 250 20.44 26.30 4.16
N GLY A 251 20.44 25.05 4.62
CA GLY A 251 19.92 24.62 5.91
C GLY A 251 18.39 24.44 5.94
N GLN A 252 17.73 24.19 4.78
CA GLN A 252 16.28 23.98 4.72
C GLN A 252 15.85 22.75 5.54
N PHE A 253 16.58 21.63 5.40
CA PHE A 253 16.21 20.36 6.00
C PHE A 253 16.87 20.16 7.36
N ARG A 254 16.09 19.67 8.31
CA ARG A 254 16.59 19.22 9.61
C ARG A 254 17.11 17.80 9.54
N SER A 255 16.42 16.92 8.79
CA SER A 255 16.74 15.49 8.74
C SER A 255 16.22 14.84 7.48
N PHE A 256 16.72 13.63 7.22
CA PHE A 256 16.19 12.67 6.27
C PHE A 256 15.86 11.38 7.02
N TRP A 257 14.74 10.73 6.70
CA TRP A 257 14.30 9.55 7.42
C TRP A 257 14.04 8.38 6.46
N SER A 258 14.37 7.16 6.87
CA SER A 258 14.23 5.95 6.06
C SER A 258 13.34 4.88 6.71
N THR A 259 12.89 5.07 7.96
CA THR A 259 12.03 4.12 8.67
C THR A 259 10.77 4.80 9.21
N PHE A 260 9.71 3.99 9.38
CA PHE A 260 8.46 4.45 9.98
C PHE A 260 8.67 5.13 11.33
N ASP A 261 9.45 4.50 12.21
CA ASP A 261 9.70 5.02 13.56
C ASP A 261 10.49 6.33 13.56
N GLN A 262 11.46 6.49 12.63
CA GLN A 262 12.16 7.76 12.47
C GLN A 262 11.20 8.89 12.09
N SER A 263 10.32 8.64 11.11
CA SER A 263 9.29 9.60 10.69
C SER A 263 8.37 10.01 11.86
N VAL A 264 7.88 9.03 12.63
CA VAL A 264 7.03 9.28 13.81
C VAL A 264 7.77 10.06 14.88
N ASN A 265 9.02 9.70 15.19
CA ASN A 265 9.79 10.31 16.27
C ASN A 265 10.20 11.76 15.95
N LEU A 266 10.58 12.07 14.70
CA LEU A 266 10.89 13.43 14.26
C LEU A 266 9.70 14.38 14.44
N MET A 267 8.49 13.92 14.08
CA MET A 267 7.27 14.72 14.27
C MET A 267 6.88 14.81 15.75
N ALA A 268 6.96 13.71 16.49
CA ALA A 268 6.57 13.67 17.90
C ALA A 268 7.46 14.57 18.77
N SER A 269 8.76 14.63 18.51
CA SER A 269 9.69 15.49 19.23
C SER A 269 9.49 17.00 18.95
N GLY A 270 8.85 17.35 17.82
CA GLY A 270 8.74 18.73 17.34
C GLY A 270 10.03 19.28 16.71
N GLU A 271 11.04 18.44 16.54
CA GLU A 271 12.29 18.79 15.85
C GLU A 271 12.04 19.06 14.37
N VAL A 272 11.05 18.37 13.81
CA VAL A 272 10.49 18.59 12.48
C VAL A 272 9.02 18.99 12.62
N VAL A 273 8.61 19.99 11.87
CA VAL A 273 7.23 20.51 11.90
C VAL A 273 6.46 20.27 10.61
N ILE A 274 7.16 19.98 9.51
CA ILE A 274 6.64 19.56 8.20
C ILE A 274 7.55 18.48 7.65
N GLN A 275 6.97 17.38 7.19
CA GLN A 275 7.72 16.35 6.43
C GLN A 275 6.80 15.59 5.47
N SER A 276 7.37 14.98 4.41
CA SER A 276 6.68 13.90 3.70
C SER A 276 6.36 12.80 4.71
N MET A 277 5.15 12.28 4.71
CA MET A 277 4.71 11.38 5.78
C MET A 277 3.64 10.40 5.30
N TRP A 278 3.68 9.20 5.85
CA TRP A 278 2.66 8.20 5.62
C TRP A 278 1.46 8.43 6.55
N SER A 279 0.25 8.24 6.03
CA SER A 279 -0.99 8.42 6.81
C SER A 279 -0.99 7.66 8.15
N PRO A 280 -0.57 6.38 8.23
CA PRO A 280 -0.49 5.66 9.50
C PRO A 280 0.51 6.28 10.49
N ALA A 281 1.57 6.93 10.00
CA ALA A 281 2.54 7.59 10.88
C ALA A 281 1.96 8.84 11.55
N VAL A 282 1.10 9.60 10.84
CA VAL A 282 0.34 10.71 11.43
C VAL A 282 -0.54 10.21 12.58
N THR A 283 -1.26 9.12 12.36
CA THR A 283 -2.11 8.50 13.39
C THR A 283 -1.26 7.99 14.58
N ALA A 284 -0.08 7.42 14.33
CA ALA A 284 0.84 7.00 15.39
C ALA A 284 1.39 8.17 16.24
N VAL A 285 1.57 9.35 15.65
CA VAL A 285 1.90 10.57 16.43
C VAL A 285 0.70 11.00 17.29
N ARG A 286 -0.51 10.98 16.75
CA ARG A 286 -1.75 11.32 17.46
C ARG A 286 -2.03 10.38 18.63
N SER A 287 -1.77 9.09 18.50
CA SER A 287 -1.95 8.11 19.57
C SER A 287 -1.09 8.41 20.81
N ARG A 288 0.01 9.18 20.63
CA ARG A 288 0.86 9.70 21.72
C ARG A 288 0.32 10.99 22.36
N GLY A 289 -0.87 11.45 21.97
CA GLY A 289 -1.48 12.70 22.45
C GLY A 289 -0.92 13.98 21.82
N ILE A 290 -0.19 13.86 20.72
CA ILE A 290 0.46 14.96 20.00
C ILE A 290 -0.38 15.33 18.77
N ASP A 291 -0.71 16.63 18.60
CA ASP A 291 -1.44 17.08 17.40
C ASP A 291 -0.55 16.93 16.15
N CYS A 292 -1.02 16.15 15.23
CA CYS A 292 -0.39 15.92 13.93
C CYS A 292 -1.48 15.87 12.85
N TYR A 293 -1.24 16.48 11.71
CA TYR A 293 -2.23 16.61 10.65
C TYR A 293 -1.69 16.13 9.32
N TYR A 294 -2.45 15.29 8.65
CA TYR A 294 -2.19 14.80 7.31
C TYR A 294 -2.83 15.74 6.29
N VAL A 295 -2.03 16.53 5.59
CA VAL A 295 -2.52 17.70 4.85
C VAL A 295 -3.13 17.32 3.50
N PRO A 296 -4.39 17.70 3.22
CA PRO A 296 -4.96 17.63 1.87
C PRO A 296 -4.38 18.76 1.01
N LEU A 297 -3.30 18.48 0.30
CA LEU A 297 -2.58 19.49 -0.48
C LEU A 297 -3.28 19.79 -1.82
N LYS A 298 -3.16 21.03 -2.30
CA LYS A 298 -3.78 21.52 -3.55
C LYS A 298 -3.37 20.72 -4.78
N GLU A 299 -2.13 20.30 -4.83
CA GLU A 299 -1.56 19.54 -5.95
C GLU A 299 -1.89 18.05 -5.89
N GLY A 300 -2.52 17.61 -4.82
CA GLY A 300 -2.88 16.22 -4.59
C GLY A 300 -1.81 15.42 -3.87
N TYR A 301 -1.97 14.12 -3.92
CA TYR A 301 -1.20 13.14 -3.15
C TYR A 301 -0.24 12.34 -4.04
N ARG A 302 0.74 11.71 -3.40
CA ARG A 302 1.50 10.60 -4.00
C ARG A 302 0.81 9.28 -3.68
N GLY A 303 0.46 8.51 -4.71
CA GLY A 303 -0.23 7.23 -4.56
C GLY A 303 0.70 6.03 -4.62
N TRP A 304 0.31 4.94 -3.95
CA TRP A 304 1.02 3.66 -4.02
C TRP A 304 0.06 2.47 -3.93
N THR A 305 0.51 1.34 -4.45
CA THR A 305 -0.27 0.10 -4.49
C THR A 305 0.61 -1.10 -4.21
N VAL A 306 0.02 -2.12 -3.61
CA VAL A 306 0.65 -3.39 -3.31
C VAL A 306 -0.25 -4.54 -3.74
N GLY A 307 0.35 -5.62 -4.19
CA GLY A 307 -0.38 -6.83 -4.56
C GLY A 307 0.40 -8.11 -4.28
N LEU A 308 -0.29 -9.23 -4.30
CA LEU A 308 0.28 -10.55 -4.12
C LEU A 308 0.59 -11.21 -5.47
N ALA A 309 1.84 -11.64 -5.64
CA ALA A 309 2.27 -12.44 -6.79
C ALA A 309 2.76 -13.82 -6.35
N PRO A 310 2.35 -14.89 -7.01
CA PRO A 310 2.95 -16.21 -6.83
C PRO A 310 4.32 -16.23 -7.54
N MET A 311 5.31 -16.87 -6.92
CA MET A 311 6.63 -17.01 -7.52
C MET A 311 6.64 -18.11 -8.58
N ALA A 312 7.51 -17.98 -9.59
CA ALA A 312 7.50 -18.81 -10.79
C ALA A 312 7.74 -20.30 -10.55
N HIS A 313 8.38 -20.70 -9.43
CA HIS A 313 8.66 -22.10 -9.09
C HIS A 313 7.43 -22.87 -8.60
N LEU A 314 6.34 -22.18 -8.24
CA LEU A 314 5.15 -22.82 -7.72
C LEU A 314 4.45 -23.65 -8.80
N SER A 315 4.04 -24.86 -8.42
CA SER A 315 3.32 -25.78 -9.31
C SER A 315 2.42 -26.73 -8.51
N GLY A 316 1.50 -27.42 -9.22
CA GLY A 316 0.63 -28.43 -8.63
C GLY A 316 -0.14 -27.93 -7.40
N LEU A 317 -0.30 -28.77 -6.39
CA LEU A 317 -1.07 -28.49 -5.18
C LEU A 317 -0.60 -27.20 -4.47
N LYS A 318 0.71 -26.94 -4.45
CA LYS A 318 1.25 -25.74 -3.79
C LYS A 318 0.82 -24.46 -4.50
N LEU A 319 0.74 -24.47 -5.83
CA LEU A 319 0.22 -23.35 -6.62
C LEU A 319 -1.30 -23.17 -6.41
N ASP A 320 -2.06 -24.28 -6.34
CA ASP A 320 -3.50 -24.21 -6.06
C ASP A 320 -3.76 -23.60 -4.67
N CYS A 321 -3.01 -24.01 -3.65
CA CYS A 321 -3.05 -23.39 -2.33
C CYS A 321 -2.66 -21.91 -2.36
N ALA A 322 -1.70 -21.52 -3.20
CA ALA A 322 -1.31 -20.13 -3.38
C ALA A 322 -2.47 -19.28 -3.97
N TYR A 323 -3.20 -19.78 -4.97
CA TYR A 323 -4.39 -19.12 -5.49
C TYR A 323 -5.50 -19.01 -4.43
N GLU A 324 -5.76 -20.07 -3.66
CA GLU A 324 -6.76 -20.01 -2.58
C GLU A 324 -6.37 -18.99 -1.51
N TYR A 325 -5.10 -18.94 -1.10
CA TYR A 325 -4.61 -17.93 -0.16
C TYR A 325 -4.73 -16.50 -0.69
N MET A 326 -4.35 -16.26 -1.94
CA MET A 326 -4.44 -14.93 -2.54
C MET A 326 -5.91 -14.47 -2.69
N ASN A 327 -6.85 -15.38 -2.98
CA ASN A 327 -8.28 -15.08 -2.97
C ASN A 327 -8.80 -14.82 -1.54
N TRP A 328 -8.38 -15.64 -0.56
CA TRP A 328 -8.71 -15.43 0.84
C TRP A 328 -8.25 -14.05 1.34
N PHE A 329 -7.08 -13.60 0.91
CA PHE A 329 -6.50 -12.32 1.35
C PHE A 329 -7.45 -11.13 1.09
N ASN A 330 -8.21 -11.16 0.01
CA ASN A 330 -9.20 -10.14 -0.33
C ASN A 330 -10.65 -10.51 0.09
N SER A 331 -10.87 -11.65 0.76
CA SER A 331 -12.21 -12.10 1.15
C SER A 331 -12.85 -11.28 2.29
N GLY A 332 -12.06 -10.38 2.91
CA GLY A 332 -12.56 -9.34 3.79
C GLY A 332 -11.86 -9.24 5.14
N TRP A 333 -11.52 -10.36 5.81
CA TRP A 333 -10.92 -10.30 7.14
C TRP A 333 -9.64 -9.45 7.16
N GLN A 334 -8.73 -9.73 6.23
CA GLN A 334 -7.49 -8.95 6.09
C GLN A 334 -7.78 -7.48 5.79
N GLY A 335 -8.74 -7.21 4.88
CA GLY A 335 -9.12 -5.83 4.53
C GLY A 335 -9.69 -5.05 5.71
N GLY A 336 -10.50 -5.68 6.57
CA GLY A 336 -10.98 -5.09 7.83
C GLY A 336 -9.85 -4.86 8.83
N PHE A 337 -8.93 -5.86 8.94
CA PHE A 337 -7.78 -5.77 9.84
C PHE A 337 -6.86 -4.58 9.52
N ILE A 338 -6.50 -4.39 8.24
CA ILE A 338 -5.62 -3.28 7.85
C ILE A 338 -6.33 -1.93 7.81
N ALA A 339 -7.65 -1.90 7.55
CA ALA A 339 -8.42 -0.66 7.56
C ALA A 339 -8.37 0.02 8.93
N LYS A 340 -8.37 -0.74 10.02
CA LYS A 340 -8.20 -0.24 11.39
C LYS A 340 -6.83 0.40 11.64
N GLN A 341 -5.87 0.19 10.74
CA GLN A 341 -4.55 0.81 10.75
C GLN A 341 -4.43 1.95 9.72
N GLY A 342 -5.53 2.31 9.04
CA GLY A 342 -5.58 3.42 8.08
C GLY A 342 -5.23 3.08 6.64
N TYR A 343 -5.17 1.79 6.27
CA TYR A 343 -4.96 1.33 4.91
C TYR A 343 -6.28 1.00 4.21
N TYR A 344 -6.28 0.93 2.87
CA TYR A 344 -7.45 0.58 2.08
C TYR A 344 -7.27 -0.77 1.39
N SER A 345 -8.34 -1.59 1.42
CA SER A 345 -8.42 -2.85 0.68
C SER A 345 -8.80 -2.61 -0.78
N ALA A 346 -8.21 -3.37 -1.70
CA ALA A 346 -8.59 -3.37 -3.11
C ALA A 346 -10.03 -3.87 -3.35
N VAL A 347 -10.64 -4.54 -2.35
CA VAL A 347 -12.04 -5.01 -2.37
C VAL A 347 -12.77 -4.48 -1.13
N PRO A 348 -13.19 -3.19 -1.12
CA PRO A 348 -13.84 -2.58 0.04
C PRO A 348 -15.16 -3.27 0.44
N SER A 349 -15.91 -3.83 -0.52
CA SER A 349 -17.18 -4.53 -0.28
C SER A 349 -17.03 -5.73 0.67
N THR A 350 -15.93 -6.47 0.57
CA THR A 350 -15.64 -7.59 1.46
C THR A 350 -15.09 -7.11 2.80
N ALA A 351 -14.18 -6.12 2.80
CA ALA A 351 -13.59 -5.54 4.01
C ALA A 351 -14.66 -4.94 4.94
N LYS A 352 -15.70 -4.31 4.37
CA LYS A 352 -16.83 -3.72 5.10
C LYS A 352 -17.49 -4.68 6.08
N LYS A 353 -17.55 -5.97 5.73
CA LYS A 353 -18.18 -7.02 6.55
C LYS A 353 -17.42 -7.29 7.87
N PHE A 354 -16.16 -6.82 7.96
CA PHE A 354 -15.28 -7.01 9.11
C PHE A 354 -14.94 -5.72 9.85
N LEU A 355 -15.71 -4.66 9.56
CA LEU A 355 -15.66 -3.37 10.23
C LEU A 355 -17.00 -3.09 10.91
N THR A 356 -16.99 -2.40 12.05
CA THR A 356 -18.24 -1.84 12.58
C THR A 356 -18.72 -0.69 11.69
N PRO A 357 -20.01 -0.30 11.77
CA PRO A 357 -20.50 0.86 11.02
C PRO A 357 -19.69 2.14 11.31
N GLU A 358 -19.28 2.35 12.57
CA GLU A 358 -18.50 3.52 12.99
C GLU A 358 -17.08 3.50 12.44
N GLU A 359 -16.43 2.32 12.39
CA GLU A 359 -15.12 2.15 11.78
C GLU A 359 -15.20 2.38 10.26
N TRP A 360 -16.24 1.83 9.60
CA TRP A 360 -16.45 2.06 8.16
C TRP A 360 -16.69 3.54 7.87
N ASP A 361 -17.59 4.18 8.59
CA ASP A 361 -17.92 5.60 8.43
C ASP A 361 -16.68 6.48 8.60
N TYR A 362 -15.84 6.18 9.56
CA TYR A 362 -14.59 6.92 9.77
C TYR A 362 -13.56 6.65 8.66
N TRP A 363 -13.20 5.36 8.44
CA TRP A 363 -12.07 5.02 7.58
C TRP A 363 -12.39 5.19 6.08
N TYR A 364 -13.60 4.85 5.63
CA TYR A 364 -13.97 4.87 4.22
C TYR A 364 -14.83 6.06 3.82
N GLU A 365 -15.78 6.48 4.65
CA GLU A 365 -16.68 7.57 4.32
C GLU A 365 -16.15 8.95 4.78
N GLY A 366 -15.10 8.99 5.61
CA GLY A 366 -14.51 10.23 6.11
C GLY A 366 -15.39 10.99 7.10
N LYS A 367 -16.39 10.34 7.67
CA LYS A 367 -17.27 10.94 8.70
C LYS A 367 -16.52 11.13 10.02
N PRO A 368 -16.91 12.10 10.86
CA PRO A 368 -16.36 12.22 12.21
C PRO A 368 -16.51 10.90 13.00
N ALA A 369 -15.48 10.52 13.75
CA ALA A 369 -15.49 9.32 14.57
C ALA A 369 -16.63 9.37 15.59
N ALA A 370 -17.61 8.49 15.47
CA ALA A 370 -18.75 8.42 16.39
C ALA A 370 -18.36 7.81 17.75
N VAL A 371 -17.28 7.04 17.76
CA VAL A 371 -16.67 6.39 18.94
C VAL A 371 -15.16 6.56 18.88
N ASP A 372 -14.44 6.18 19.93
CA ASP A 372 -12.98 6.02 19.86
C ASP A 372 -12.62 4.91 18.87
N ILE A 373 -11.83 5.24 17.86
CA ILE A 373 -11.35 4.30 16.86
C ILE A 373 -10.05 3.64 17.36
N LYS A 374 -10.04 2.33 17.35
CA LYS A 374 -8.90 1.53 17.82
C LYS A 374 -8.30 0.68 16.68
N ASP A 375 -7.00 0.40 16.80
CA ASP A 375 -6.33 -0.57 15.94
C ASP A 375 -6.78 -2.01 16.27
N PRO A 376 -6.35 -3.04 15.51
CA PRO A 376 -6.68 -4.43 15.80
C PRO A 376 -6.18 -4.93 17.16
N TYR A 377 -5.23 -4.24 17.77
CA TYR A 377 -4.64 -4.59 19.07
C TYR A 377 -5.28 -3.84 20.25
N GLY A 378 -6.30 -3.00 19.96
CA GLY A 378 -7.02 -2.21 20.97
C GLY A 378 -6.37 -0.86 21.30
N THR A 379 -5.27 -0.48 20.62
CA THR A 379 -4.63 0.81 20.80
C THR A 379 -5.50 1.92 20.23
N LEU A 380 -5.67 3.02 21.00
CA LEU A 380 -6.41 4.17 20.52
C LEU A 380 -5.70 4.82 19.33
N MET A 381 -6.36 4.83 18.19
CA MET A 381 -5.86 5.48 16.96
C MET A 381 -6.42 6.90 16.83
N GLU A 382 -7.73 7.06 17.01
CA GLU A 382 -8.39 8.35 16.88
C GLU A 382 -9.48 8.49 17.96
N LYS A 383 -9.59 9.66 18.55
CA LYS A 383 -10.62 9.95 19.55
C LYS A 383 -11.98 10.20 18.90
N LYS A 384 -13.05 9.89 19.61
CA LYS A 384 -14.40 10.32 19.26
C LYS A 384 -14.44 11.80 18.89
N GLY A 385 -15.14 12.13 17.79
CA GLY A 385 -15.24 13.49 17.26
C GLY A 385 -14.12 13.89 16.29
N THR A 386 -13.03 13.12 16.18
CA THR A 386 -11.96 13.41 15.21
C THR A 386 -12.49 13.22 13.80
N THR A 387 -12.24 14.20 12.92
CA THR A 387 -12.52 14.09 11.48
C THR A 387 -11.32 13.48 10.78
N ARG A 388 -11.56 12.57 9.82
CA ARG A 388 -10.50 11.99 9.03
C ARG A 388 -9.87 13.04 8.09
N ASP A 389 -8.57 13.20 8.18
CA ASP A 389 -7.83 14.13 7.36
C ASP A 389 -7.95 13.77 5.87
N GLY A 390 -8.29 14.75 5.04
CA GLY A 390 -8.48 14.56 3.61
C GLY A 390 -9.81 13.92 3.22
N GLY A 391 -10.71 13.64 4.17
CA GLY A 391 -12.04 13.11 3.90
C GLY A 391 -12.09 11.58 3.71
N GLY A 392 -13.07 11.11 2.95
CA GLY A 392 -13.26 9.69 2.62
C GLY A 392 -12.23 9.15 1.65
N ILE A 393 -12.33 7.84 1.40
CA ILE A 393 -11.37 7.16 0.50
C ILE A 393 -11.25 7.83 -0.87
N TRP A 394 -12.39 8.21 -1.47
CA TRP A 394 -12.38 8.74 -2.83
C TRP A 394 -12.05 10.23 -2.90
N ASP A 395 -12.25 10.99 -1.81
CA ASP A 395 -11.74 12.34 -1.67
C ASP A 395 -10.20 12.35 -1.69
N ARG A 396 -9.60 11.34 -1.04
CA ARG A 396 -8.15 11.18 -0.98
C ARG A 396 -7.59 10.57 -2.27
N MET A 397 -8.10 9.39 -2.66
CA MET A 397 -7.58 8.65 -3.81
C MET A 397 -7.87 9.34 -5.15
N GLY A 398 -9.00 10.08 -5.25
CA GLY A 398 -9.34 10.89 -6.43
C GLY A 398 -8.38 12.05 -6.69
N ASN A 399 -7.55 12.41 -5.72
CA ASN A 399 -6.57 13.49 -5.80
C ASN A 399 -5.10 13.00 -5.91
N ILE A 400 -4.86 11.79 -6.40
CA ILE A 400 -3.49 11.34 -6.66
C ILE A 400 -2.89 12.12 -7.83
N ALA A 401 -1.78 12.81 -7.59
CA ALA A 401 -1.04 13.57 -8.59
C ALA A 401 0.01 12.70 -9.32
N CYS A 402 0.69 11.82 -8.58
CA CYS A 402 1.71 10.92 -9.13
C CYS A 402 1.71 9.59 -8.36
N TRP A 403 1.94 8.50 -9.07
CA TRP A 403 2.06 7.17 -8.47
C TRP A 403 3.52 6.81 -8.23
N ASN A 404 3.78 6.12 -7.13
CA ASN A 404 5.10 5.54 -6.87
C ASN A 404 5.58 4.71 -8.05
N THR A 405 6.85 4.87 -8.38
CA THR A 405 7.47 4.16 -9.50
C THR A 405 8.98 4.05 -9.32
N VAL A 406 9.58 3.18 -10.08
CA VAL A 406 11.00 3.24 -10.40
C VAL A 406 11.13 3.81 -11.80
N MET A 407 11.92 4.86 -11.94
CA MET A 407 12.14 5.56 -13.21
C MET A 407 13.04 4.76 -14.13
N ASP A 408 12.99 5.01 -15.44
CA ASP A 408 13.92 4.41 -16.40
C ASP A 408 15.37 4.72 -16.04
N GLU A 409 15.62 5.93 -15.51
CA GLU A 409 16.94 6.40 -15.08
C GLU A 409 17.24 6.15 -13.59
N ASP A 410 16.67 5.09 -13.00
CA ASP A 410 16.75 4.78 -11.57
C ASP A 410 18.18 4.74 -11.00
N ARG A 411 19.12 4.07 -11.68
CA ARG A 411 20.51 4.00 -11.24
C ARG A 411 21.18 5.37 -11.24
N TYR A 412 20.82 6.20 -12.21
CA TYR A 412 21.29 7.57 -12.28
C TYR A 412 20.70 8.40 -11.16
N LEU A 413 19.39 8.31 -10.96
CA LEU A 413 18.67 8.97 -9.89
C LEU A 413 19.23 8.61 -8.51
N THR A 414 19.42 7.32 -8.22
CA THR A 414 19.94 6.87 -6.92
C THR A 414 21.31 7.47 -6.61
N ARG A 415 22.22 7.50 -7.60
CA ARG A 415 23.53 8.15 -7.43
C ARG A 415 23.38 9.64 -7.13
N ARG A 416 22.58 10.36 -7.90
CA ARG A 416 22.35 11.79 -7.72
C ARG A 416 21.64 12.10 -6.40
N TRP A 417 20.71 11.26 -5.98
CA TRP A 417 20.04 11.37 -4.68
C TRP A 417 21.04 11.23 -3.52
N ASN A 418 21.93 10.24 -3.59
CA ASN A 418 22.97 10.06 -2.57
C ASN A 418 23.91 11.26 -2.50
N GLU A 419 24.24 11.91 -3.63
CA GLU A 419 25.01 13.16 -3.65
C GLU A 419 24.25 14.28 -2.92
N PHE A 420 22.92 14.38 -3.11
CA PHE A 420 22.09 15.34 -2.38
C PHE A 420 22.06 15.03 -0.89
N VAL A 421 21.77 13.79 -0.49
CA VAL A 421 21.67 13.42 0.93
C VAL A 421 23.01 13.55 1.66
N SER A 422 24.14 13.38 0.99
CA SER A 422 25.49 13.50 1.58
C SER A 422 26.11 14.92 1.50
N SER A 423 25.52 15.87 0.71
CA SER A 423 26.10 17.21 0.44
C SER A 423 26.18 18.14 1.64
#